data_2bbb50a10527f61a472af32ef2f95402
#
_entry.id   2bbb50a10527f61a472af32ef2f95402
#
_cell.length_a   1.000
_cell.length_b   1.000
_cell.length_c   1.000
_cell.angle_alpha   90.00
_cell.angle_beta   90.00
_cell.angle_gamma   90.00
#
_symmetry.space_group_name_H-M   'P 1'
#
loop_
_entity.id
_entity.type
_entity.pdbx_description
1 polymer ?
#
loop_
_entity_poly.entity_id
_entity_poly.type
_entity_poly.pdbx_seq_one_letter_code
_entity_poly.pdbx_strand_id
1 'polypeptide(L)'
;MKVLLAGAFGNLGSEILRSLCKTENKIIAADAVIRDIDGIDSNRYETKQIDVTNPESLNGLCDGVDVVITTVGLTKASVKFNNYDIDYHGNLNLLNEAKRSGVKNFAYISVIGADLGDGVPMVNSKYLLEQELKKGGIDYVIYRPTGYFYDIAKVFLPMIEKGEVQLLSVKPEPSCNVVDTPDFAEFIIKTMCEKNKTYNVGGKETYTYREIAKMFAASEGKDIKIKTLPPFVMGILANLPKIKKSGRRDVILFSKFTLTHDCVGDTLVGDRSFGEYIKNREYTK
;
A
#
# COMPACT_ATOMS: atom_id res chain seq x y z
N MET A 1 -12.76 14.48 -16.46
CA MET A 1 -12.50 15.01 -15.11
C MET A 1 -11.04 15.40 -14.98
N LYS A 2 -10.68 16.23 -13.98
CA LYS A 2 -9.29 16.50 -13.62
C LYS A 2 -8.96 15.71 -12.35
N VAL A 3 -7.99 14.81 -12.44
CA VAL A 3 -7.59 13.88 -11.37
C VAL A 3 -6.20 14.24 -10.89
N LEU A 4 -6.04 14.43 -9.58
CA LEU A 4 -4.74 14.51 -8.91
C LEU A 4 -4.39 13.15 -8.33
N LEU A 5 -3.24 12.60 -8.74
CA LEU A 5 -2.66 11.40 -8.17
C LEU A 5 -1.42 11.77 -7.35
N ALA A 6 -1.53 11.74 -6.03
CA ALA A 6 -0.41 11.94 -5.10
C ALA A 6 0.26 10.59 -4.79
N GLY A 7 1.60 10.55 -4.82
CA GLY A 7 2.40 9.33 -4.78
C GLY A 7 2.46 8.62 -6.14
N ALA A 8 2.34 9.39 -7.23
CA ALA A 8 2.19 8.89 -8.60
C ALA A 8 3.35 8.02 -9.09
N PHE A 9 4.54 8.19 -8.56
CA PHE A 9 5.75 7.47 -8.99
C PHE A 9 6.17 6.35 -8.03
N GLY A 10 5.30 6.00 -7.06
CA GLY A 10 5.40 4.77 -6.27
C GLY A 10 4.96 3.53 -7.05
N ASN A 11 5.12 2.33 -6.47
CA ASN A 11 4.76 1.07 -7.15
C ASN A 11 3.27 1.02 -7.56
N LEU A 12 2.35 1.23 -6.62
CA LEU A 12 0.91 1.30 -6.93
C LEU A 12 0.57 2.57 -7.73
N GLY A 13 1.17 3.71 -7.37
CA GLY A 13 0.92 4.98 -8.05
C GLY A 13 1.22 4.92 -9.54
N SER A 14 2.31 4.26 -9.95
CA SER A 14 2.66 4.08 -11.35
C SER A 14 1.64 3.25 -12.14
N GLU A 15 1.06 2.21 -11.53
CA GLU A 15 -0.01 1.41 -12.17
C GLU A 15 -1.32 2.20 -12.27
N ILE A 16 -1.66 3.01 -11.24
CA ILE A 16 -2.80 3.92 -11.31
C ILE A 16 -2.57 4.98 -12.40
N LEU A 17 -1.36 5.56 -12.49
CA LEU A 17 -1.03 6.53 -13.53
C LEU A 17 -1.15 5.90 -14.93
N ARG A 18 -0.63 4.68 -15.12
CA ARG A 18 -0.76 3.90 -16.35
C ARG A 18 -2.23 3.69 -16.75
N SER A 19 -3.07 3.35 -15.78
CA SER A 19 -4.50 3.16 -15.99
C SER A 19 -5.23 4.48 -16.29
N LEU A 20 -4.89 5.57 -15.59
CA LEU A 20 -5.43 6.91 -15.86
C LEU A 20 -5.08 7.40 -17.27
N CYS A 21 -3.84 7.16 -17.74
CA CYS A 21 -3.39 7.56 -19.08
C CYS A 21 -4.17 6.89 -20.21
N LYS A 22 -4.87 5.79 -19.96
CA LYS A 22 -5.78 5.12 -20.91
C LYS A 22 -7.18 5.80 -20.96
N THR A 23 -7.45 6.75 -20.07
CA THR A 23 -8.75 7.46 -20.00
C THR A 23 -8.66 8.86 -20.60
N GLU A 24 -9.79 9.54 -20.77
CA GLU A 24 -9.87 10.94 -21.21
C GLU A 24 -9.69 11.94 -20.05
N ASN A 25 -9.25 11.50 -18.90
CA ASN A 25 -9.03 12.39 -17.76
C ASN A 25 -7.82 13.30 -17.96
N LYS A 26 -7.89 14.53 -17.46
CA LYS A 26 -6.70 15.37 -17.26
C LYS A 26 -6.04 14.93 -15.95
N ILE A 27 -4.72 14.72 -15.98
CA ILE A 27 -4.02 14.08 -14.88
C ILE A 27 -2.94 15.01 -14.37
N ILE A 28 -2.91 15.22 -13.04
CA ILE A 28 -1.76 15.77 -12.32
C ILE A 28 -1.11 14.60 -11.57
N ALA A 29 0.12 14.27 -11.93
CA ALA A 29 0.94 13.27 -11.25
C ALA A 29 1.87 13.97 -10.25
N ALA A 30 1.58 13.85 -8.96
CA ALA A 30 2.29 14.54 -7.88
C ALA A 30 3.07 13.56 -7.01
N ASP A 31 4.32 13.87 -6.68
CA ASP A 31 5.15 13.06 -5.78
C ASP A 31 6.29 13.91 -5.20
N ALA A 32 6.95 13.38 -4.16
CA ALA A 32 8.17 13.98 -3.61
C ALA A 32 9.37 13.85 -4.58
N VAL A 33 9.38 12.79 -5.40
CA VAL A 33 10.43 12.52 -6.39
C VAL A 33 9.78 12.20 -7.74
N ILE A 34 9.98 13.10 -8.69
CA ILE A 34 9.55 12.88 -10.08
C ILE A 34 10.53 11.93 -10.78
N ARG A 35 10.00 10.98 -11.52
CA ARG A 35 10.79 10.06 -12.35
C ARG A 35 9.98 9.64 -13.58
N ASP A 36 10.69 9.23 -14.62
CA ASP A 36 10.05 8.63 -15.78
C ASP A 36 9.53 7.24 -15.45
N ILE A 37 8.42 6.86 -16.08
CA ILE A 37 7.84 5.54 -15.97
C ILE A 37 7.80 4.91 -17.36
N ASP A 38 8.47 3.77 -17.50
CA ASP A 38 8.54 3.06 -18.77
C ASP A 38 7.15 2.74 -19.32
N GLY A 39 6.97 2.99 -20.62
CA GLY A 39 5.75 2.68 -21.33
C GLY A 39 4.56 3.60 -21.02
N ILE A 40 4.77 4.77 -20.42
CA ILE A 40 3.77 5.84 -20.28
C ILE A 40 4.24 7.08 -21.06
N ASP A 41 3.38 7.60 -21.92
CA ASP A 41 3.61 8.88 -22.59
C ASP A 41 3.51 10.04 -21.59
N SER A 42 4.62 10.71 -21.34
CA SER A 42 4.71 11.85 -20.40
C SER A 42 3.85 13.06 -20.82
N ASN A 43 3.41 13.15 -22.08
CA ASN A 43 2.49 14.18 -22.52
C ASN A 43 1.04 13.98 -22.03
N ARG A 44 0.75 12.80 -21.46
CA ARG A 44 -0.59 12.46 -20.95
C ARG A 44 -0.89 13.05 -19.56
N TYR A 45 0.11 13.54 -18.85
CA TYR A 45 -0.05 14.08 -17.51
C TYR A 45 0.87 15.27 -17.23
N GLU A 46 0.44 16.14 -16.33
CA GLU A 46 1.27 17.20 -15.75
C GLU A 46 1.97 16.67 -14.50
N THR A 47 3.25 16.97 -14.31
CA THR A 47 4.00 16.61 -13.10
C THR A 47 4.04 17.75 -12.09
N LYS A 48 3.90 17.41 -10.80
CA LYS A 48 4.10 18.36 -9.68
C LYS A 48 4.98 17.71 -8.62
N GLN A 49 6.10 18.35 -8.33
CA GLN A 49 6.88 17.93 -7.15
C GLN A 49 6.27 18.54 -5.89
N ILE A 50 5.98 17.71 -4.90
CA ILE A 50 5.33 18.11 -3.65
C ILE A 50 6.04 17.50 -2.43
N ASP A 51 5.95 18.18 -1.30
CA ASP A 51 6.29 17.63 0.00
C ASP A 51 5.05 17.68 0.90
N VAL A 52 4.40 16.53 1.10
CA VAL A 52 3.18 16.44 1.92
C VAL A 52 3.41 16.82 3.39
N THR A 53 4.66 16.81 3.87
CA THR A 53 4.99 17.26 5.22
C THR A 53 5.03 18.79 5.36
N ASN A 54 5.08 19.49 4.22
CA ASN A 54 5.03 20.95 4.16
C ASN A 54 3.70 21.42 3.55
N PRO A 55 2.73 21.92 4.34
CA PRO A 55 1.44 22.39 3.82
C PRO A 55 1.57 23.47 2.73
N GLU A 56 2.57 24.32 2.80
CA GLU A 56 2.78 25.39 1.81
C GLU A 56 3.07 24.84 0.41
N SER A 57 3.72 23.67 0.32
CA SER A 57 4.00 23.01 -0.95
C SER A 57 2.75 22.49 -1.65
N LEU A 58 1.63 22.42 -0.95
CA LEU A 58 0.35 21.91 -1.45
C LEU A 58 -0.61 23.03 -1.86
N ASN A 59 -0.28 24.29 -1.57
CA ASN A 59 -1.14 25.44 -1.86
C ASN A 59 -1.49 25.52 -3.35
N GLY A 60 -2.80 25.49 -3.68
CA GLY A 60 -3.32 25.54 -5.05
C GLY A 60 -3.16 24.22 -5.84
N LEU A 61 -2.60 23.18 -5.25
CA LEU A 61 -2.40 21.88 -5.91
C LEU A 61 -3.72 21.25 -6.36
N CYS A 62 -4.78 21.44 -5.59
CA CYS A 62 -6.10 20.88 -5.83
C CYS A 62 -7.06 21.84 -6.57
N ASP A 63 -6.60 23.00 -7.05
CA ASP A 63 -7.48 23.96 -7.72
C ASP A 63 -8.03 23.40 -9.04
N GLY A 64 -9.37 23.35 -9.13
CA GLY A 64 -10.09 22.80 -10.26
C GLY A 64 -9.95 21.27 -10.43
N VAL A 65 -9.45 20.56 -9.42
CA VAL A 65 -9.41 19.09 -9.37
C VAL A 65 -10.77 18.55 -8.97
N ASP A 66 -11.25 17.52 -9.68
CA ASP A 66 -12.51 16.82 -9.37
C ASP A 66 -12.31 15.70 -8.36
N VAL A 67 -11.20 14.94 -8.50
CA VAL A 67 -10.88 13.77 -7.68
C VAL A 67 -9.41 13.78 -7.27
N VAL A 68 -9.13 13.55 -6.00
CA VAL A 68 -7.79 13.28 -5.49
C VAL A 68 -7.67 11.78 -5.21
N ILE A 69 -6.62 11.15 -5.73
CA ILE A 69 -6.20 9.78 -5.36
C ILE A 69 -4.87 9.91 -4.63
N THR A 70 -4.74 9.32 -3.44
CA THR A 70 -3.46 9.31 -2.74
C THR A 70 -2.99 7.91 -2.41
N THR A 71 -1.78 7.60 -2.86
CA THR A 71 -1.00 6.40 -2.50
C THR A 71 0.16 6.75 -1.59
N VAL A 72 0.21 8.00 -1.10
CA VAL A 72 1.29 8.49 -0.24
C VAL A 72 1.33 7.68 1.05
N GLY A 73 2.49 7.11 1.35
CA GLY A 73 2.73 6.34 2.56
C GLY A 73 4.19 5.93 2.72
N LEU A 74 4.62 5.78 3.96
CA LEU A 74 5.97 5.38 4.31
C LEU A 74 6.05 3.86 4.49
N THR A 75 6.45 3.14 3.44
CA THR A 75 6.53 1.67 3.43
C THR A 75 7.95 1.14 3.71
N LYS A 76 8.95 2.02 3.78
CA LYS A 76 10.36 1.68 4.01
C LYS A 76 10.84 2.26 5.34
N ALA A 77 11.88 1.65 5.90
CA ALA A 77 12.57 2.21 7.07
C ALA A 77 13.08 3.62 6.78
N SER A 78 12.81 4.56 7.67
CA SER A 78 13.27 5.94 7.59
C SER A 78 13.74 6.41 8.95
N VAL A 79 14.81 7.20 8.96
CA VAL A 79 15.31 7.88 10.18
C VAL A 79 14.85 9.34 10.24
N LYS A 80 14.36 9.89 9.11
CA LYS A 80 13.91 11.28 9.01
C LYS A 80 12.44 11.44 9.37
N PHE A 81 11.60 10.50 8.92
CA PHE A 81 10.15 10.52 9.10
C PHE A 81 9.66 9.22 9.69
N ASN A 82 8.58 9.26 10.45
CA ASN A 82 7.81 8.10 10.88
C ASN A 82 6.47 8.02 10.11
N ASN A 83 5.70 6.95 10.34
CA ASN A 83 4.42 6.77 9.63
C ASN A 83 3.39 7.86 9.97
N TYR A 84 3.38 8.40 11.19
CA TYR A 84 2.46 9.49 11.51
C TYR A 84 2.76 10.77 10.72
N ASP A 85 4.06 11.06 10.49
CA ASP A 85 4.46 12.25 9.72
C ASP A 85 3.95 12.19 8.28
N ILE A 86 4.03 11.01 7.64
CA ILE A 86 3.70 10.84 6.20
C ILE A 86 2.29 10.30 6.02
N ASP A 87 1.95 9.14 6.63
CA ASP A 87 0.69 8.45 6.36
C ASP A 87 -0.50 9.18 6.98
N TYR A 88 -0.31 9.86 8.12
CA TYR A 88 -1.37 10.65 8.76
C TYR A 88 -1.24 12.14 8.44
N HIS A 89 -0.25 12.85 9.00
CA HIS A 89 -0.16 14.31 8.87
C HIS A 89 0.02 14.77 7.43
N GLY A 90 0.85 14.08 6.65
CA GLY A 90 1.06 14.38 5.23
C GLY A 90 -0.21 14.26 4.41
N ASN A 91 -0.93 13.14 4.57
CA ASN A 91 -2.22 12.96 3.88
C ASN A 91 -3.33 13.87 4.45
N LEU A 92 -3.28 14.23 5.74
CA LEU A 92 -4.20 15.22 6.32
C LEU A 92 -3.99 16.61 5.71
N ASN A 93 -2.75 17.02 5.48
CA ASN A 93 -2.45 18.27 4.79
C ASN A 93 -3.05 18.27 3.36
N LEU A 94 -2.88 17.16 2.63
CA LEU A 94 -3.46 16.99 1.30
C LEU A 94 -5.00 16.99 1.33
N LEU A 95 -5.61 16.31 2.31
CA LEU A 95 -7.07 16.33 2.51
C LEU A 95 -7.59 17.74 2.80
N ASN A 96 -6.89 18.50 3.64
CA ASN A 96 -7.26 19.89 3.94
C ASN A 96 -7.20 20.78 2.69
N GLU A 97 -6.17 20.61 1.87
CA GLU A 97 -6.05 21.33 0.60
C GLU A 97 -7.16 20.92 -0.39
N ALA A 98 -7.48 19.63 -0.47
CA ALA A 98 -8.58 19.14 -1.29
C ALA A 98 -9.94 19.74 -0.86
N LYS A 99 -10.21 19.80 0.45
CA LYS A 99 -11.42 20.45 1.01
C LYS A 99 -11.45 21.95 0.72
N ARG A 100 -10.33 22.66 0.90
CA ARG A 100 -10.19 24.09 0.59
C ARG A 100 -10.55 24.40 -0.86
N SER A 101 -10.08 23.55 -1.79
CA SER A 101 -10.27 23.72 -3.23
C SER A 101 -11.62 23.19 -3.76
N GLY A 102 -12.47 22.64 -2.90
CA GLY A 102 -13.79 22.13 -3.29
C GLY A 102 -13.74 20.84 -4.11
N VAL A 103 -12.72 20.01 -3.92
CA VAL A 103 -12.63 18.66 -4.52
C VAL A 103 -13.85 17.83 -4.12
N LYS A 104 -14.42 17.09 -5.08
CA LYS A 104 -15.64 16.30 -4.85
C LYS A 104 -15.36 14.98 -4.16
N ASN A 105 -14.33 14.26 -4.59
CA ASN A 105 -14.00 12.91 -4.08
C ASN A 105 -12.54 12.79 -3.69
N PHE A 106 -12.29 12.08 -2.58
CA PHE A 106 -10.96 11.74 -2.09
C PHE A 106 -10.81 10.21 -1.97
N ALA A 107 -10.00 9.62 -2.85
CA ALA A 107 -9.71 8.20 -2.91
C ALA A 107 -8.41 7.90 -2.13
N TYR A 108 -8.51 7.15 -1.05
CA TYR A 108 -7.41 6.91 -0.12
C TYR A 108 -7.01 5.44 -0.05
N ILE A 109 -5.71 5.17 -0.17
CA ILE A 109 -5.15 3.83 -0.02
C ILE A 109 -4.72 3.61 1.43
N SER A 110 -5.58 2.91 2.17
CA SER A 110 -5.37 2.49 3.55
C SER A 110 -4.69 1.10 3.62
N VAL A 111 -5.06 0.28 4.59
CA VAL A 111 -4.55 -1.09 4.78
C VAL A 111 -5.64 -1.97 5.39
N ILE A 112 -5.65 -3.26 5.06
CA ILE A 112 -6.55 -4.24 5.71
C ILE A 112 -6.32 -4.26 7.23
N GLY A 113 -7.40 -4.38 8.00
CA GLY A 113 -7.34 -4.39 9.46
C GLY A 113 -6.88 -3.07 10.07
N ALA A 114 -7.09 -1.93 9.40
CA ALA A 114 -6.70 -0.61 9.89
C ALA A 114 -7.21 -0.32 11.31
N ASP A 115 -8.41 -0.77 11.63
CA ASP A 115 -9.07 -0.65 12.93
C ASP A 115 -8.53 -1.60 14.01
N LEU A 116 -7.71 -2.58 13.66
CA LEU A 116 -7.08 -3.55 14.56
C LEU A 116 -5.64 -3.18 14.93
N GLY A 117 -5.07 -2.16 14.29
CA GLY A 117 -3.65 -1.84 14.32
C GLY A 117 -3.20 -0.95 15.47
N ASP A 118 -3.89 -0.95 16.63
CA ASP A 118 -3.45 -0.19 17.80
C ASP A 118 -2.03 -0.60 18.22
N GLY A 119 -1.16 0.39 18.40
CA GLY A 119 0.27 0.17 18.69
C GLY A 119 1.14 -0.22 17.48
N VAL A 120 0.58 -0.31 16.25
CA VAL A 120 1.33 -0.52 15.00
C VAL A 120 1.31 0.76 14.17
N PRO A 121 2.37 1.60 14.21
CA PRO A 121 2.35 2.96 13.64
C PRO A 121 1.89 3.00 12.18
N MET A 122 2.37 2.07 11.33
CA MET A 122 2.00 2.00 9.91
C MET A 122 0.49 1.75 9.69
N VAL A 123 -0.14 0.99 10.57
CA VAL A 123 -1.58 0.66 10.48
C VAL A 123 -2.41 1.77 11.14
N ASN A 124 -2.02 2.19 12.35
CA ASN A 124 -2.76 3.17 13.11
C ASN A 124 -2.77 4.57 12.47
N SER A 125 -1.66 5.00 11.88
CA SER A 125 -1.60 6.29 11.17
C SER A 125 -2.58 6.34 9.99
N LYS A 126 -2.74 5.24 9.27
CA LYS A 126 -3.74 5.11 8.19
C LYS A 126 -5.17 5.13 8.72
N TYR A 127 -5.43 4.42 9.82
CA TYR A 127 -6.74 4.44 10.46
C TYR A 127 -7.15 5.84 10.91
N LEU A 128 -6.23 6.61 11.49
CA LEU A 128 -6.49 7.99 11.88
C LEU A 128 -6.94 8.85 10.70
N LEU A 129 -6.32 8.72 9.53
CA LEU A 129 -6.77 9.44 8.34
C LEU A 129 -8.15 8.97 7.85
N GLU A 130 -8.46 7.67 7.94
CA GLU A 130 -9.81 7.20 7.66
C GLU A 130 -10.86 7.89 8.55
N GLN A 131 -10.54 8.11 9.84
CA GLN A 131 -11.46 8.82 10.75
C GLN A 131 -11.62 10.30 10.32
N GLU A 132 -10.57 10.98 9.86
CA GLU A 132 -10.67 12.35 9.34
C GLU A 132 -11.54 12.45 8.07
N LEU A 133 -11.45 11.47 7.18
CA LEU A 133 -12.32 11.37 6.00
C LEU A 133 -13.79 11.19 6.41
N LYS A 134 -14.05 10.31 7.39
CA LYS A 134 -15.41 10.00 7.89
C LYS A 134 -16.07 11.17 8.65
N LYS A 135 -15.30 12.17 9.10
CA LYS A 135 -15.87 13.41 9.69
C LYS A 135 -16.64 14.26 8.66
N GLY A 136 -16.49 14.00 7.37
CA GLY A 136 -17.21 14.67 6.30
C GLY A 136 -16.49 15.88 5.70
N GLY A 137 -17.24 16.64 4.89
CA GLY A 137 -16.71 17.79 4.15
C GLY A 137 -16.15 17.45 2.77
N ILE A 138 -16.06 16.17 2.43
CA ILE A 138 -15.71 15.66 1.10
C ILE A 138 -16.23 14.22 0.99
N ASP A 139 -16.72 13.80 -0.18
CA ASP A 139 -17.02 12.39 -0.44
C ASP A 139 -15.72 11.59 -0.52
N TYR A 140 -15.72 10.33 -0.04
CA TYR A 140 -14.51 9.52 0.01
C TYR A 140 -14.71 8.09 -0.49
N VAL A 141 -13.61 7.50 -0.97
CA VAL A 141 -13.47 6.06 -1.12
C VAL A 141 -12.20 5.62 -0.41
N ILE A 142 -12.33 4.74 0.56
CA ILE A 142 -11.22 4.14 1.30
C ILE A 142 -10.99 2.73 0.76
N TYR A 143 -9.76 2.45 0.33
CA TYR A 143 -9.35 1.13 -0.08
C TYR A 143 -8.39 0.55 0.96
N ARG A 144 -8.72 -0.63 1.47
CA ARG A 144 -7.91 -1.40 2.44
C ARG A 144 -7.37 -2.66 1.75
N PRO A 145 -6.26 -2.57 0.99
CA PRO A 145 -5.65 -3.72 0.36
C PRO A 145 -5.01 -4.67 1.38
N THR A 146 -5.00 -5.96 1.04
CA THR A 146 -4.44 -7.04 1.86
C THR A 146 -2.93 -7.21 1.68
N GLY A 147 -2.38 -6.67 0.62
CA GLY A 147 -0.97 -6.77 0.21
C GLY A 147 -0.87 -6.98 -1.29
N TYR A 148 0.33 -6.85 -1.84
CA TYR A 148 0.56 -6.91 -3.28
C TYR A 148 1.46 -8.08 -3.66
N PHE A 149 1.27 -8.64 -4.86
CA PHE A 149 2.06 -9.75 -5.39
C PHE A 149 3.57 -9.49 -5.27
N TYR A 150 4.01 -8.32 -5.72
CA TYR A 150 5.43 -7.95 -5.73
C TYR A 150 6.01 -7.76 -4.31
N ASP A 151 5.23 -7.28 -3.34
CA ASP A 151 5.71 -7.10 -1.96
C ASP A 151 5.92 -8.45 -1.27
N ILE A 152 5.01 -9.40 -1.49
CA ILE A 152 5.17 -10.76 -0.98
C ILE A 152 6.41 -11.42 -1.58
N ALA A 153 6.59 -11.32 -2.91
CA ALA A 153 7.77 -11.84 -3.58
C ALA A 153 9.07 -11.26 -2.99
N LYS A 154 9.10 -9.92 -2.81
CA LYS A 154 10.24 -9.20 -2.24
C LYS A 154 10.59 -9.62 -0.82
N VAL A 155 9.60 -10.03 -0.02
CA VAL A 155 9.83 -10.54 1.34
C VAL A 155 10.30 -12.00 1.32
N PHE A 156 9.69 -12.86 0.50
CA PHE A 156 9.97 -14.28 0.54
C PHE A 156 11.23 -14.70 -0.23
N LEU A 157 11.49 -14.12 -1.40
CA LEU A 157 12.62 -14.52 -2.24
C LEU A 157 13.99 -14.52 -1.54
N PRO A 158 14.36 -13.48 -0.77
CA PRO A 158 15.64 -13.49 -0.03
C PRO A 158 15.72 -14.58 1.04
N MET A 159 14.59 -15.03 1.59
CA MET A 159 14.52 -16.13 2.55
C MET A 159 14.64 -17.48 1.84
N ILE A 160 13.98 -17.63 0.69
CA ILE A 160 14.08 -18.81 -0.18
C ILE A 160 15.53 -19.00 -0.68
N GLU A 161 16.18 -17.91 -1.09
CA GLU A 161 17.59 -17.93 -1.48
C GLU A 161 18.50 -18.51 -0.39
N LYS A 162 18.24 -18.14 0.86
CA LYS A 162 19.00 -18.62 2.03
C LYS A 162 18.63 -20.05 2.45
N GLY A 163 17.61 -20.66 1.85
CA GLY A 163 17.11 -21.98 2.21
C GLY A 163 16.35 -22.03 3.55
N GLU A 164 16.01 -20.89 4.12
CA GLU A 164 15.33 -20.81 5.41
C GLU A 164 14.27 -19.70 5.43
N VAL A 165 13.03 -20.07 5.75
CA VAL A 165 11.91 -19.13 5.92
C VAL A 165 11.52 -19.04 7.39
N GLN A 166 11.44 -17.83 7.91
CA GLN A 166 10.96 -17.56 9.26
C GLN A 166 9.52 -17.09 9.26
N LEU A 167 8.65 -17.82 9.96
CA LEU A 167 7.25 -17.46 10.21
C LEU A 167 7.01 -17.28 11.70
N LEU A 168 5.81 -16.82 12.07
CA LEU A 168 5.41 -16.74 13.47
C LEU A 168 4.57 -17.95 13.88
N SER A 169 4.75 -18.37 15.14
CA SER A 169 3.99 -19.48 15.74
C SER A 169 2.63 -18.96 16.20
N VAL A 170 1.65 -18.96 15.31
CA VAL A 170 0.26 -18.53 15.55
C VAL A 170 -0.67 -19.67 15.17
N LYS A 171 -1.76 -19.87 15.91
CA LYS A 171 -2.79 -20.87 15.63
C LYS A 171 -4.18 -20.24 15.75
N PRO A 172 -5.05 -20.35 14.72
CA PRO A 172 -4.75 -20.91 13.39
C PRO A 172 -3.66 -20.10 12.67
N GLU A 173 -2.99 -20.68 11.66
CA GLU A 173 -2.02 -19.93 10.85
C GLU A 173 -2.76 -18.84 10.06
N PRO A 174 -2.30 -17.57 10.09
CA PRO A 174 -2.96 -16.50 9.36
C PRO A 174 -2.81 -16.68 7.85
N SER A 175 -3.82 -16.19 7.14
CA SER A 175 -3.91 -16.24 5.69
C SER A 175 -3.99 -14.84 5.08
N CYS A 176 -3.70 -14.75 3.78
CA CYS A 176 -3.88 -13.54 3.00
C CYS A 176 -4.36 -13.86 1.58
N ASN A 177 -5.08 -12.94 0.98
CA ASN A 177 -5.47 -12.97 -0.43
C ASN A 177 -4.95 -11.72 -1.14
N VAL A 178 -3.66 -11.71 -1.40
CA VAL A 178 -2.95 -10.57 -2.01
C VAL A 178 -3.50 -10.24 -3.40
N VAL A 179 -3.42 -8.96 -3.78
CA VAL A 179 -3.96 -8.43 -5.04
C VAL A 179 -2.84 -8.00 -5.99
N ASP A 180 -3.05 -8.17 -7.29
CA ASP A 180 -2.16 -7.62 -8.30
C ASP A 180 -2.38 -6.11 -8.46
N THR A 181 -1.30 -5.35 -8.57
CA THR A 181 -1.38 -3.88 -8.62
C THR A 181 -2.03 -3.33 -9.88
N PRO A 182 -1.83 -3.88 -11.09
CA PRO A 182 -2.59 -3.49 -12.29
C PRO A 182 -4.10 -3.67 -12.12
N ASP A 183 -4.54 -4.84 -11.64
CA ASP A 183 -5.96 -5.13 -11.42
C ASP A 183 -6.56 -4.18 -10.37
N PHE A 184 -5.81 -3.92 -9.30
CA PHE A 184 -6.24 -2.99 -8.26
C PHE A 184 -6.31 -1.55 -8.78
N ALA A 185 -5.35 -1.12 -9.59
CA ALA A 185 -5.39 0.20 -10.23
C ALA A 185 -6.64 0.38 -11.08
N GLU A 186 -7.02 -0.61 -11.89
CA GLU A 186 -8.25 -0.57 -12.68
C GLU A 186 -9.50 -0.48 -11.81
N PHE A 187 -9.54 -1.22 -10.69
CA PHE A 187 -10.65 -1.15 -9.73
C PHE A 187 -10.76 0.24 -9.11
N ILE A 188 -9.63 0.87 -8.72
CA ILE A 188 -9.61 2.24 -8.20
C ILE A 188 -10.20 3.21 -9.22
N ILE A 189 -9.79 3.13 -10.50
CA ILE A 189 -10.31 4.03 -11.55
C ILE A 189 -11.82 3.85 -11.75
N LYS A 190 -12.33 2.64 -11.66
CA LYS A 190 -13.77 2.36 -11.80
C LYS A 190 -14.60 2.91 -10.64
N THR A 191 -14.02 2.97 -9.43
CA THR A 191 -14.78 3.26 -8.20
C THR A 191 -14.40 4.59 -7.52
N MET A 192 -13.37 5.31 -7.99
CA MET A 192 -12.85 6.53 -7.36
C MET A 192 -13.86 7.67 -7.21
N CYS A 193 -14.98 7.62 -7.92
CA CYS A 193 -16.07 8.62 -7.85
C CYS A 193 -17.24 8.13 -6.99
N GLU A 194 -17.18 6.98 -6.37
CA GLU A 194 -18.21 6.53 -5.45
C GLU A 194 -18.18 7.36 -4.16
N LYS A 195 -19.26 7.25 -3.38
CA LYS A 195 -19.45 8.13 -2.23
C LYS A 195 -19.44 7.36 -0.93
N ASN A 196 -18.56 7.76 -0.04
CA ASN A 196 -18.51 7.30 1.36
C ASN A 196 -18.44 5.77 1.46
N LYS A 197 -17.56 5.17 0.65
CA LYS A 197 -17.33 3.71 0.58
C LYS A 197 -16.00 3.32 1.24
N THR A 198 -15.99 2.13 1.80
CA THR A 198 -14.77 1.45 2.25
C THR A 198 -14.75 0.05 1.65
N TYR A 199 -13.66 -0.33 1.00
CA TYR A 199 -13.44 -1.62 0.37
C TYR A 199 -12.28 -2.35 1.04
N ASN A 200 -12.51 -3.56 1.54
CA ASN A 200 -11.44 -4.47 1.96
C ASN A 200 -11.01 -5.28 0.74
N VAL A 201 -9.96 -4.84 0.07
CA VAL A 201 -9.59 -5.34 -1.25
C VAL A 201 -8.61 -6.50 -1.16
N GLY A 202 -8.97 -7.63 -1.78
CA GLY A 202 -8.12 -8.81 -1.90
C GLY A 202 -8.16 -9.42 -3.31
N GLY A 203 -7.21 -10.29 -3.60
CA GLY A 203 -7.22 -11.13 -4.78
C GLY A 203 -8.14 -12.36 -4.59
N LYS A 204 -8.36 -13.11 -5.66
CA LYS A 204 -9.27 -14.26 -5.65
C LYS A 204 -8.75 -15.50 -4.92
N GLU A 205 -7.45 -15.62 -4.68
CA GLU A 205 -6.84 -16.79 -4.07
C GLU A 205 -6.37 -16.47 -2.65
N THR A 206 -6.71 -17.34 -1.71
CA THR A 206 -6.30 -17.20 -0.31
C THR A 206 -5.28 -18.28 0.05
N TYR A 207 -4.16 -17.86 0.63
CA TYR A 207 -3.08 -18.74 1.05
C TYR A 207 -2.59 -18.39 2.45
N THR A 208 -2.15 -19.41 3.19
CA THR A 208 -1.33 -19.18 4.39
C THR A 208 0.09 -18.76 3.97
N TYR A 209 0.79 -18.04 4.82
CA TYR A 209 2.19 -17.68 4.56
C TYR A 209 3.12 -18.90 4.40
N ARG A 210 2.75 -20.04 5.00
CA ARG A 210 3.46 -21.32 4.83
C ARG A 210 3.27 -21.90 3.43
N GLU A 211 2.06 -21.84 2.88
CA GLU A 211 1.79 -22.26 1.50
C GLU A 211 2.52 -21.36 0.52
N ILE A 212 2.50 -20.05 0.71
CA ILE A 212 3.25 -19.09 -0.10
C ILE A 212 4.75 -19.41 -0.10
N ALA A 213 5.35 -19.69 1.08
CA ALA A 213 6.75 -20.08 1.17
C ALA A 213 7.08 -21.33 0.35
N LYS A 214 6.20 -22.36 0.42
CA LYS A 214 6.36 -23.58 -0.36
C LYS A 214 6.22 -23.35 -1.86
N MET A 215 5.28 -22.49 -2.27
CA MET A 215 5.07 -22.15 -3.68
C MET A 215 6.31 -21.46 -4.27
N PHE A 216 6.89 -20.48 -3.58
CA PHE A 216 8.14 -19.84 -4.01
C PHE A 216 9.31 -20.83 -4.04
N ALA A 217 9.44 -21.67 -3.02
CA ALA A 217 10.49 -22.70 -2.99
C ALA A 217 10.40 -23.65 -4.18
N ALA A 218 9.20 -24.13 -4.51
CA ALA A 218 8.96 -24.97 -5.66
C ALA A 218 9.28 -24.28 -6.99
N SER A 219 8.90 -23.00 -7.16
CA SER A 219 9.19 -22.24 -8.38
C SER A 219 10.67 -21.93 -8.58
N GLU A 220 11.43 -21.83 -7.48
CA GLU A 220 12.87 -21.62 -7.50
C GLU A 220 13.68 -22.96 -7.50
N GLY A 221 12.99 -24.11 -7.44
CA GLY A 221 13.63 -25.44 -7.38
C GLY A 221 14.48 -25.62 -6.13
N LYS A 222 14.09 -25.02 -5.00
CA LYS A 222 14.86 -25.01 -3.74
C LYS A 222 14.16 -25.76 -2.62
N ASP A 223 14.91 -26.53 -1.86
CA ASP A 223 14.47 -27.03 -0.58
C ASP A 223 14.64 -25.96 0.50
N ILE A 224 13.62 -25.80 1.34
CA ILE A 224 13.62 -24.82 2.43
C ILE A 224 13.32 -25.45 3.79
N LYS A 225 13.86 -24.86 4.82
CA LYS A 225 13.47 -25.11 6.21
C LYS A 225 12.56 -23.99 6.69
N ILE A 226 11.34 -24.34 7.11
CA ILE A 226 10.41 -23.36 7.71
C ILE A 226 10.58 -23.40 9.23
N LYS A 227 11.10 -22.33 9.80
CA LYS A 227 11.22 -22.12 11.25
C LYS A 227 10.11 -21.21 11.76
N THR A 228 9.65 -21.45 12.97
CA THR A 228 8.65 -20.60 13.61
C THR A 228 9.20 -19.97 14.88
N LEU A 229 8.84 -18.70 15.12
CA LEU A 229 9.19 -17.96 16.32
C LEU A 229 7.93 -17.50 17.03
N PRO A 230 7.91 -17.44 18.37
CA PRO A 230 6.81 -16.82 19.10
C PRO A 230 6.67 -15.33 18.72
N PRO A 231 5.44 -14.82 18.55
CA PRO A 231 5.21 -13.43 18.11
C PRO A 231 5.85 -12.35 19.02
N PHE A 232 6.01 -12.63 20.32
CA PHE A 232 6.62 -11.67 21.25
C PHE A 232 8.09 -11.36 20.91
N VAL A 233 8.82 -12.29 20.26
CA VAL A 233 10.21 -12.11 19.82
C VAL A 233 10.33 -10.91 18.87
N MET A 234 9.36 -10.74 17.96
CA MET A 234 9.32 -9.57 17.07
C MET A 234 9.13 -8.26 17.85
N GLY A 235 8.32 -8.30 18.92
CA GLY A 235 8.16 -7.14 19.82
C GLY A 235 9.44 -6.77 20.54
N ILE A 236 10.19 -7.75 21.02
CA ILE A 236 11.52 -7.52 21.64
C ILE A 236 12.48 -6.93 20.60
N LEU A 237 12.57 -7.56 19.43
CA LEU A 237 13.43 -7.12 18.34
C LEU A 237 13.16 -5.67 17.94
N ALA A 238 11.88 -5.30 17.76
CA ALA A 238 11.46 -3.95 17.40
C ALA A 238 11.91 -2.89 18.42
N ASN A 239 12.08 -3.29 19.69
CA ASN A 239 12.46 -2.38 20.79
C ASN A 239 13.96 -2.29 21.04
N LEU A 240 14.79 -3.06 20.35
CA LEU A 240 16.25 -2.95 20.47
C LEU A 240 16.72 -1.55 20.03
N PRO A 241 17.67 -0.93 20.78
CA PRO A 241 18.15 0.42 20.48
C PRO A 241 18.70 0.58 19.05
N LYS A 242 19.42 -0.43 18.53
CA LYS A 242 19.96 -0.45 17.17
C LYS A 242 18.84 -0.43 16.11
N ILE A 243 17.76 -1.13 16.36
CA ILE A 243 16.58 -1.21 15.44
C ILE A 243 15.85 0.13 15.45
N LYS A 244 15.58 0.70 16.64
CA LYS A 244 14.95 2.03 16.74
C LYS A 244 15.75 3.10 16.01
N LYS A 245 17.07 3.15 16.21
CA LYS A 245 17.97 4.11 15.55
C LYS A 245 18.03 3.93 14.02
N SER A 246 17.77 2.74 13.50
CA SER A 246 17.76 2.47 12.05
C SER A 246 16.41 2.76 11.37
N GLY A 247 15.39 3.20 12.09
CA GLY A 247 14.03 3.42 11.57
C GLY A 247 13.28 2.14 11.20
N ARG A 248 13.80 0.95 11.52
CA ARG A 248 13.21 -0.36 11.16
C ARG A 248 12.10 -0.83 12.10
N ARG A 249 11.91 -0.14 13.23
CA ARG A 249 10.94 -0.55 14.25
C ARG A 249 9.54 -0.75 13.68
N ASP A 250 9.06 0.24 12.94
CA ASP A 250 7.68 0.25 12.46
C ASP A 250 7.44 -0.80 11.38
N VAL A 251 8.44 -1.06 10.53
CA VAL A 251 8.42 -2.17 9.56
C VAL A 251 8.34 -3.53 10.26
N ILE A 252 9.10 -3.74 11.35
CA ILE A 252 9.06 -4.99 12.13
C ILE A 252 7.70 -5.16 12.81
N LEU A 253 7.13 -4.11 13.37
CA LEU A 253 5.80 -4.15 14.00
C LEU A 253 4.72 -4.43 12.96
N PHE A 254 4.80 -3.84 11.77
CA PHE A 254 3.90 -4.13 10.66
C PHE A 254 4.02 -5.58 10.19
N SER A 255 5.25 -6.09 10.02
CA SER A 255 5.48 -7.50 9.68
C SER A 255 4.91 -8.45 10.74
N LYS A 256 5.07 -8.10 12.03
CA LYS A 256 4.43 -8.85 13.10
C LYS A 256 2.92 -8.85 12.94
N PHE A 257 2.31 -7.70 12.70
CA PHE A 257 0.86 -7.54 12.54
C PHE A 257 0.34 -8.45 11.42
N THR A 258 0.91 -8.36 10.22
CA THR A 258 0.48 -9.16 9.06
C THR A 258 0.68 -10.67 9.27
N LEU A 259 1.74 -11.08 9.97
CA LEU A 259 2.03 -12.49 10.27
C LEU A 259 1.25 -13.04 11.47
N THR A 260 0.43 -12.23 12.16
CA THR A 260 -0.39 -12.66 13.31
C THR A 260 -1.88 -12.46 13.11
N HIS A 261 -2.31 -11.80 12.03
CA HIS A 261 -3.71 -11.53 11.71
C HIS A 261 -4.02 -12.00 10.29
N ASP A 262 -5.24 -12.45 10.07
CA ASP A 262 -5.72 -12.69 8.71
C ASP A 262 -5.76 -11.37 7.93
N CYS A 263 -5.11 -11.39 6.76
CA CYS A 263 -5.11 -10.28 5.82
C CYS A 263 -5.97 -10.68 4.60
N VAL A 264 -7.27 -10.89 4.82
CA VAL A 264 -8.21 -11.34 3.79
C VAL A 264 -9.24 -10.25 3.52
N GLY A 265 -9.28 -9.78 2.29
CA GLY A 265 -10.29 -8.84 1.80
C GLY A 265 -11.51 -9.58 1.25
N ASP A 266 -12.68 -8.99 1.42
CA ASP A 266 -13.98 -9.49 0.95
C ASP A 266 -14.37 -8.96 -0.43
N THR A 267 -13.75 -7.87 -0.86
CA THR A 267 -13.89 -7.30 -2.18
C THR A 267 -12.81 -7.88 -3.10
N LEU A 268 -13.17 -8.95 -3.81
CA LEU A 268 -12.23 -9.64 -4.70
C LEU A 268 -12.05 -8.86 -6.00
N VAL A 269 -10.79 -8.55 -6.34
CA VAL A 269 -10.42 -7.69 -7.45
C VAL A 269 -9.47 -8.42 -8.39
N GLY A 270 -9.78 -8.32 -9.70
CA GLY A 270 -8.98 -8.86 -10.78
C GLY A 270 -9.12 -10.37 -10.97
N ASP A 271 -8.54 -10.82 -12.08
CA ASP A 271 -8.56 -12.22 -12.49
C ASP A 271 -7.19 -12.89 -12.45
N ARG A 272 -6.11 -12.12 -12.22
CA ARG A 272 -4.77 -12.68 -12.17
C ARG A 272 -4.59 -13.57 -10.93
N SER A 273 -4.02 -14.75 -11.18
CA SER A 273 -3.71 -15.74 -10.18
C SER A 273 -2.34 -15.45 -9.53
N PHE A 274 -2.30 -15.36 -8.20
CA PHE A 274 -1.03 -15.26 -7.48
C PHE A 274 -0.21 -16.55 -7.60
N GLY A 275 -0.89 -17.69 -7.65
CA GLY A 275 -0.24 -18.97 -7.91
C GLY A 275 0.44 -19.01 -9.27
N GLU A 276 -0.21 -18.52 -10.33
CA GLU A 276 0.40 -18.42 -11.66
C GLU A 276 1.54 -17.39 -11.71
N TYR A 277 1.38 -16.23 -11.08
CA TYR A 277 2.45 -15.24 -10.93
C TYR A 277 3.71 -15.85 -10.34
N ILE A 278 3.60 -16.66 -9.28
CA ILE A 278 4.73 -17.36 -8.67
C ILE A 278 5.28 -18.43 -9.61
N LYS A 279 4.41 -19.28 -10.15
CA LYS A 279 4.80 -20.39 -11.04
C LYS A 279 5.56 -19.90 -12.29
N ASN A 280 5.10 -18.80 -12.87
CA ASN A 280 5.69 -18.21 -14.07
C ASN A 280 6.88 -17.28 -13.75
N ARG A 281 7.28 -17.14 -12.49
CA ARG A 281 8.37 -16.29 -12.01
C ARG A 281 8.26 -14.85 -12.51
N GLU A 282 7.05 -14.29 -12.57
CA GLU A 282 6.81 -12.95 -13.09
C GLU A 282 7.48 -11.84 -12.24
N TYR A 283 7.89 -12.17 -11.02
CA TYR A 283 8.65 -11.31 -10.12
C TYR A 283 10.12 -11.10 -10.56
N THR A 284 10.59 -11.79 -11.59
CA THR A 284 11.95 -11.63 -12.14
C THR A 284 11.99 -10.68 -13.34
N LYS A 285 10.84 -10.22 -13.78
CA LYS A 285 10.67 -9.25 -14.87
C LYS A 285 10.59 -7.84 -14.28
#